data_e312160af2d596f7f69284eab5be8383
#
_entry.id   e312160af2d596f7f69284eab5be8383
#
_cell.length_a   1.000
_cell.length_b   1.000
_cell.length_c   1.000
_cell.angle_alpha   90.00
_cell.angle_beta   90.00
_cell.angle_gamma   90.00
#
_symmetry.space_group_name_H-M   'P 1'
#
loop_
_entity.id
_entity.type
_entity.pdbx_description
1 polymer ?
#
loop_
_entity_poly.entity_id
_entity_poly.type
_entity_poly.pdbx_seq_one_letter_code
_entity_poly.pdbx_strand_id
1 'polypeptide(L)'
;RQRQMCIRDRKYTVEELTELLKNKEKPIYVAVNESDVCVGYAFCQLQKQPFSNNMVQFKTLFIDDLCVDQQARGQHIGESLFEHVKKEARKMHCYEVTLNVWAGNTPAEKFYEKMGMRTKERQMEYIL
;
A
#
# COMPACT_ATOMS: atom_id res chain seq x y z
N ARG A 1 -14.20 -2.82 -5.83
CA ARG A 1 -13.81 -2.35 -7.15
C ARG A 1 -12.30 -2.33 -7.36
N GLN A 2 -11.57 -1.76 -6.40
CA GLN A 2 -10.12 -1.80 -6.44
C GLN A 2 -9.60 -3.23 -6.56
N ARG A 3 -10.31 -4.16 -5.96
CA ARG A 3 -9.97 -5.58 -6.03
C ARG A 3 -10.21 -6.19 -7.39
N GLN A 4 -11.24 -5.75 -8.11
CA GLN A 4 -11.46 -6.21 -9.47
C GLN A 4 -10.31 -5.75 -10.35
N MET A 5 -9.79 -4.56 -10.12
CA MET A 5 -8.64 -4.06 -10.84
C MET A 5 -7.40 -4.91 -10.54
N CYS A 6 -7.20 -5.30 -9.29
CA CYS A 6 -6.07 -6.15 -8.92
C CYS A 6 -6.12 -7.52 -9.55
N ILE A 7 -7.32 -8.08 -9.70
CA ILE A 7 -7.50 -9.45 -10.19
C ILE A 7 -7.67 -9.48 -11.72
N ARG A 8 -8.47 -8.55 -12.26
CA ARG A 8 -8.80 -8.53 -13.69
C ARG A 8 -7.82 -7.77 -14.52
N ASP A 9 -7.51 -6.56 -14.08
CA ASP A 9 -6.63 -5.66 -14.83
C ASP A 9 -5.28 -5.76 -14.21
N ARG A 10 -4.47 -6.67 -14.69
CA ARG A 10 -3.12 -6.81 -14.20
C ARG A 10 -2.43 -5.46 -14.33
N LYS A 11 -2.15 -4.85 -13.22
CA LYS A 11 -1.52 -3.53 -13.16
C LYS A 11 -0.17 -3.53 -13.87
N TYR A 12 0.53 -4.65 -13.81
CA TYR A 12 1.86 -4.79 -14.37
C TYR A 12 1.98 -6.06 -15.18
N THR A 13 2.78 -6.00 -16.26
CA THR A 13 3.18 -7.19 -16.99
C THR A 13 4.23 -7.97 -16.19
N VAL A 14 4.54 -9.20 -16.64
CA VAL A 14 5.57 -10.01 -15.98
C VAL A 14 6.92 -9.30 -16.01
N GLU A 15 7.25 -8.67 -17.15
CA GLU A 15 8.50 -7.93 -17.30
C GLU A 15 8.56 -6.73 -16.37
N GLU A 16 7.46 -5.99 -16.27
CA GLU A 16 7.38 -4.84 -15.37
C GLU A 16 7.52 -5.27 -13.91
N LEU A 17 6.87 -6.37 -13.52
CA LEU A 17 6.99 -6.91 -12.17
C LEU A 17 8.42 -7.33 -11.86
N THR A 18 9.09 -7.96 -12.83
CA THR A 18 10.47 -8.39 -12.64
C THR A 18 11.37 -7.19 -12.36
N GLU A 19 11.16 -6.10 -13.07
CA GLU A 19 11.92 -4.87 -12.84
C GLU A 19 11.59 -4.24 -11.48
N LEU A 20 10.31 -4.23 -11.10
CA LEU A 20 9.87 -3.69 -9.81
C LEU A 20 10.48 -4.45 -8.65
N LEU A 21 10.59 -5.77 -8.76
CA LEU A 21 11.17 -6.58 -7.69
C LEU A 21 12.64 -6.26 -7.43
N LYS A 22 13.32 -5.68 -8.40
CA LYS A 22 14.72 -5.27 -8.25
C LYS A 22 14.86 -3.90 -7.58
N ASN A 23 13.78 -3.13 -7.50
CA ASN A 23 13.84 -1.77 -6.99
C ASN A 23 13.60 -1.75 -5.47
N LYS A 24 14.64 -1.48 -4.70
CA LYS A 24 14.56 -1.43 -3.24
C LYS A 24 13.71 -0.28 -2.71
N GLU A 25 13.48 0.74 -3.53
CA GLU A 25 12.64 1.87 -3.13
C GLU A 25 11.15 1.61 -3.41
N LYS A 26 10.83 0.48 -4.04
CA LYS A 26 9.45 0.07 -4.31
C LYS A 26 9.23 -1.35 -3.78
N PRO A 27 9.24 -1.52 -2.46
CA PRO A 27 9.10 -2.86 -1.89
C PRO A 27 7.70 -3.43 -2.15
N ILE A 28 7.66 -4.73 -2.37
CA ILE A 28 6.42 -5.46 -2.56
C ILE A 28 6.34 -6.51 -1.47
N TYR A 29 5.23 -6.51 -0.75
CA TYR A 29 4.98 -7.49 0.30
C TYR A 29 3.84 -8.40 -0.13
N VAL A 30 3.96 -9.67 0.17
CA VAL A 30 2.96 -10.65 -0.21
C VAL A 30 2.52 -11.45 1.00
N ALA A 31 1.26 -11.85 0.99
CA ALA A 31 0.73 -12.80 1.95
C ALA A 31 0.51 -14.13 1.24
N VAL A 32 1.04 -15.20 1.80
CA VAL A 32 0.85 -16.54 1.26
C VAL A 32 0.11 -17.40 2.27
N ASN A 33 -0.68 -18.34 1.76
CA ASN A 33 -1.40 -19.27 2.63
C ASN A 33 -0.54 -20.50 2.93
N GLU A 34 -1.13 -21.46 3.64
CA GLU A 34 -0.43 -22.70 4.01
C GLU A 34 0.00 -23.53 2.81
N SER A 35 -0.67 -23.35 1.67
CA SER A 35 -0.34 -24.03 0.42
C SER A 35 0.66 -23.27 -0.41
N ASP A 36 1.27 -22.22 0.15
CA ASP A 36 2.25 -21.38 -0.52
C ASP A 36 1.69 -20.63 -1.72
N VAL A 37 0.39 -20.34 -1.70
CA VAL A 37 -0.29 -19.58 -2.72
C VAL A 37 -0.44 -18.13 -2.26
N CYS A 38 -0.10 -17.18 -3.14
CA CYS A 38 -0.25 -15.76 -2.84
C CYS A 38 -1.73 -15.40 -2.74
N VAL A 39 -2.14 -14.89 -1.59
CA VAL A 39 -3.52 -14.50 -1.31
C VAL A 39 -3.70 -13.01 -1.11
N GLY A 40 -2.63 -12.26 -1.14
CA GLY A 40 -2.69 -10.80 -1.03
C GLY A 40 -1.33 -10.18 -1.24
N TYR A 41 -1.33 -8.88 -1.54
CA TYR A 41 -0.08 -8.16 -1.76
C TYR A 41 -0.23 -6.69 -1.43
N ALA A 42 0.90 -6.05 -1.22
CA ALA A 42 0.98 -4.60 -1.07
C ALA A 42 2.14 -4.09 -1.90
N PHE A 43 1.84 -3.22 -2.85
CA PHE A 43 2.87 -2.49 -3.60
C PHE A 43 3.12 -1.18 -2.86
N CYS A 44 4.36 -0.95 -2.49
CA CYS A 44 4.74 0.23 -1.73
C CYS A 44 5.81 1.03 -2.46
N GLN A 45 5.97 2.27 -2.05
CA GLN A 45 7.00 3.14 -2.58
C GLN A 45 7.60 3.95 -1.43
N LEU A 46 8.91 3.88 -1.31
CA LEU A 46 9.62 4.69 -0.34
C LEU A 46 9.77 6.10 -0.90
N GLN A 47 9.20 7.07 -0.20
CA GLN A 47 9.26 8.48 -0.58
C GLN A 47 10.11 9.23 0.42
N LYS A 48 11.06 10.00 -0.10
CA LYS A 48 11.92 10.84 0.73
C LYS A 48 11.52 12.28 0.51
N GLN A 49 11.42 13.02 1.60
CA GLN A 49 11.08 14.44 1.50
C GLN A 49 12.22 15.19 0.80
N PRO A 50 11.88 16.22 0.00
CA PRO A 50 12.90 17.06 -0.60
C PRO A 50 13.77 17.67 0.48
N PHE A 51 15.05 17.81 0.17
CA PHE A 51 16.00 18.42 1.09
C PHE A 51 15.63 19.88 1.35
N SER A 52 15.52 20.23 2.61
CA SER A 52 15.31 21.60 3.06
C SER A 52 16.37 21.94 4.07
N ASN A 53 16.96 23.12 3.95
CA ASN A 53 18.12 23.52 4.74
C ASN A 53 17.91 23.44 6.26
N ASN A 54 16.68 23.51 6.71
CA ASN A 54 16.38 23.60 8.16
C ASN A 54 15.53 22.47 8.68
N MET A 55 15.30 21.42 7.87
CA MET A 55 14.42 20.33 8.29
C MET A 55 15.16 19.01 8.29
N VAL A 56 14.88 18.22 9.34
CA VAL A 56 15.30 16.83 9.36
C VAL A 56 14.54 16.10 8.26
N GLN A 57 15.30 15.45 7.39
CA GLN A 57 14.72 14.69 6.30
C GLN A 57 13.97 13.50 6.87
N PHE A 58 12.72 13.32 6.49
CA PHE A 58 11.96 12.14 6.89
C PHE A 58 11.47 11.37 5.66
N LYS A 59 11.22 10.09 5.88
CA LYS A 59 10.78 9.16 4.84
C LYS A 59 9.35 8.75 5.08
N THR A 60 8.63 8.52 3.98
CA THR A 60 7.27 8.00 4.00
C THR A 60 7.24 6.70 3.23
N LEU A 61 6.58 5.69 3.76
CA LEU A 61 6.28 4.50 2.98
C LEU A 61 4.86 4.63 2.46
N PHE A 62 4.75 4.82 1.15
CA PHE A 62 3.47 5.01 0.48
C PHE A 62 2.97 3.66 -0.02
N ILE A 63 1.74 3.30 0.34
CA ILE A 63 1.08 2.10 -0.19
C ILE A 63 0.38 2.51 -1.47
N ASP A 64 0.92 2.06 -2.60
CA ASP A 64 0.35 2.33 -3.90
C ASP A 64 -0.87 1.44 -4.16
N ASP A 65 -0.82 0.20 -3.71
CA ASP A 65 -1.91 -0.74 -3.88
C ASP A 65 -1.83 -1.83 -2.81
N LEU A 66 -2.96 -2.13 -2.20
CA LEU A 66 -3.08 -3.23 -1.26
C LEU A 66 -4.30 -4.04 -1.65
N CYS A 67 -4.09 -5.31 -1.93
CA CYS A 67 -5.12 -6.18 -2.47
C CYS A 67 -5.11 -7.54 -1.80
N VAL A 68 -6.31 -8.05 -1.54
CA VAL A 68 -6.48 -9.39 -0.98
C VAL A 68 -7.39 -10.19 -1.91
N ASP A 69 -7.00 -11.43 -2.17
CA ASP A 69 -7.80 -12.34 -2.97
C ASP A 69 -9.20 -12.44 -2.40
N GLN A 70 -10.19 -12.34 -3.28
CA GLN A 70 -11.60 -12.39 -2.90
C GLN A 70 -11.95 -13.64 -2.12
N GLN A 71 -11.38 -14.78 -2.49
CA GLN A 71 -11.64 -16.04 -1.83
C GLN A 71 -10.98 -16.17 -0.46
N ALA A 72 -10.00 -15.35 -0.18
CA ALA A 72 -9.26 -15.38 1.08
C ALA A 72 -9.77 -14.34 2.09
N ARG A 73 -10.87 -13.66 1.80
CA ARG A 73 -11.42 -12.66 2.70
C ARG A 73 -12.00 -13.27 3.96
N GLY A 74 -12.06 -12.46 5.01
CA GLY A 74 -12.54 -12.89 6.29
C GLY A 74 -11.47 -13.58 7.12
N GLN A 75 -10.24 -13.68 6.62
CA GLN A 75 -9.12 -14.29 7.32
C GLN A 75 -8.13 -13.25 7.85
N HIS A 76 -8.53 -11.99 7.87
CA HIS A 76 -7.72 -10.87 8.37
C HIS A 76 -6.39 -10.68 7.61
N ILE A 77 -6.36 -11.06 6.35
CA ILE A 77 -5.15 -10.96 5.53
C ILE A 77 -4.78 -9.50 5.27
N GLY A 78 -5.77 -8.66 4.99
CA GLY A 78 -5.54 -7.24 4.80
C GLY A 78 -4.95 -6.58 6.03
N GLU A 79 -5.46 -6.94 7.20
CA GLU A 79 -4.93 -6.44 8.47
C GLU A 79 -3.48 -6.88 8.67
N SER A 80 -3.21 -8.16 8.41
CA SER A 80 -1.86 -8.70 8.53
C SER A 80 -0.88 -8.04 7.57
N LEU A 81 -1.30 -7.80 6.32
CA LEU A 81 -0.48 -7.10 5.35
C LEU A 81 -0.18 -5.68 5.82
N PHE A 82 -1.19 -4.97 6.27
CA PHE A 82 -1.00 -3.60 6.72
C PHE A 82 -0.07 -3.54 7.94
N GLU A 83 -0.25 -4.44 8.89
CA GLU A 83 0.63 -4.52 10.06
C GLU A 83 2.07 -4.83 9.66
N HIS A 84 2.24 -5.70 8.67
CA HIS A 84 3.57 -6.01 8.15
C HIS A 84 4.21 -4.78 7.48
N VAL A 85 3.44 -4.05 6.69
CA VAL A 85 3.92 -2.82 6.06
C VAL A 85 4.39 -1.82 7.11
N LYS A 86 3.60 -1.64 8.19
CA LYS A 86 4.00 -0.76 9.29
C LYS A 86 5.31 -1.21 9.95
N LYS A 87 5.44 -2.51 10.16
CA LYS A 87 6.65 -3.07 10.75
C LYS A 87 7.88 -2.80 9.88
N GLU A 88 7.74 -3.01 8.57
CA GLU A 88 8.83 -2.76 7.63
C GLU A 88 9.14 -1.27 7.51
N ALA A 89 8.12 -0.42 7.57
CA ALA A 89 8.32 1.02 7.57
C ALA A 89 9.14 1.47 8.78
N ARG A 90 8.86 0.89 9.95
CA ARG A 90 9.64 1.18 11.16
C ARG A 90 11.10 0.74 11.00
N LYS A 91 11.32 -0.42 10.40
CA LYS A 91 12.69 -0.91 10.14
C LYS A 91 13.45 0.03 9.21
N MET A 92 12.76 0.65 8.27
CA MET A 92 13.36 1.60 7.34
C MET A 92 13.46 3.02 7.92
N HIS A 93 13.06 3.19 9.17
CA HIS A 93 13.04 4.49 9.86
C HIS A 93 12.13 5.50 9.18
N CYS A 94 11.01 5.04 8.66
CA CYS A 94 9.99 5.92 8.09
C CYS A 94 9.24 6.66 9.19
N TYR A 95 8.87 7.89 8.91
CA TYR A 95 8.06 8.70 9.81
C TYR A 95 6.60 8.27 9.78
N GLU A 96 6.11 7.88 8.62
CA GLU A 96 4.69 7.57 8.41
C GLU A 96 4.50 6.55 7.30
N VAL A 97 3.31 5.97 7.29
CA VAL A 97 2.78 5.19 6.17
C VAL A 97 1.58 5.95 5.63
N THR A 98 1.53 6.16 4.33
CA THR A 98 0.42 6.87 3.69
C THR A 98 -0.18 6.04 2.57
N LEU A 99 -1.40 6.37 2.20
CA LEU A 99 -2.06 5.82 1.02
C LEU A 99 -3.16 6.78 0.58
N ASN A 100 -3.67 6.56 -0.60
CA ASN A 100 -4.81 7.31 -1.13
C ASN A 100 -6.03 6.41 -1.18
N VAL A 101 -7.18 6.97 -0.83
CA VAL A 101 -8.47 6.30 -0.92
C VAL A 101 -9.38 7.20 -1.76
N TRP A 102 -10.00 6.64 -2.78
CA TRP A 102 -10.96 7.39 -3.58
C TRP A 102 -12.13 7.83 -2.72
N ALA A 103 -12.55 9.07 -2.89
CA ALA A 103 -13.72 9.59 -2.21
C ALA A 103 -14.93 8.71 -2.52
N GLY A 104 -15.69 8.38 -1.49
CA GLY A 104 -16.86 7.50 -1.64
C GLY A 104 -16.55 6.01 -1.50
N ASN A 105 -15.29 5.61 -1.43
CA ASN A 105 -14.95 4.22 -1.15
C ASN A 105 -15.01 3.98 0.36
N THR A 106 -16.23 3.96 0.88
CA THR A 106 -16.49 3.85 2.31
C THR A 106 -15.91 2.59 2.95
N PRO A 107 -16.01 1.41 2.33
CA PRO A 107 -15.41 0.22 2.95
C PRO A 107 -13.90 0.35 3.16
N ALA A 108 -13.19 0.92 2.20
CA ALA A 108 -11.75 1.14 2.33
C ALA A 108 -11.44 2.16 3.42
N GLU A 109 -12.17 3.27 3.43
CA GLU A 109 -12.00 4.30 4.46
C GLU A 109 -12.18 3.72 5.86
N LYS A 110 -13.24 2.94 6.07
CA LYS A 110 -13.52 2.30 7.35
C LYS A 110 -12.45 1.30 7.74
N PHE A 111 -11.95 0.54 6.77
CA PHE A 111 -10.89 -0.42 7.03
C PHE A 111 -9.64 0.29 7.55
N TYR A 112 -9.21 1.33 6.86
CA TYR A 112 -7.99 2.03 7.26
C TYR A 112 -8.15 2.82 8.55
N GLU A 113 -9.34 3.39 8.79
CA GLU A 113 -9.63 4.05 10.06
C GLU A 113 -9.58 3.05 11.22
N LYS A 114 -10.14 1.85 11.03
CA LYS A 114 -10.07 0.76 12.00
C LYS A 114 -8.62 0.37 12.30
N MET A 115 -7.77 0.43 11.29
CA MET A 115 -6.34 0.13 11.44
C MET A 115 -5.56 1.28 12.09
N GLY A 116 -6.20 2.37 12.42
CA GLY A 116 -5.58 3.49 13.10
C GLY A 116 -5.15 4.63 12.21
N MET A 117 -5.48 4.60 10.94
CA MET A 117 -5.16 5.70 10.04
C MET A 117 -6.15 6.84 10.17
N ARG A 118 -5.71 8.03 9.85
CA ARG A 118 -6.56 9.22 9.83
C ARG A 118 -6.31 10.00 8.55
N THR A 119 -7.27 10.81 8.17
CA THR A 119 -7.12 11.67 7.00
C THR A 119 -6.01 12.68 7.25
N LYS A 120 -5.03 12.71 6.36
CA LYS A 120 -3.92 13.64 6.41
C LYS A 120 -4.19 14.89 5.60
N GLU A 121 -4.74 14.70 4.39
CA GLU A 121 -5.03 15.78 3.48
C GLU A 121 -6.14 15.37 2.54
N ARG A 122 -6.71 16.34 1.84
CA ARG A 122 -7.68 16.08 0.79
C ARG A 122 -7.21 16.69 -0.50
N GLN A 123 -7.25 15.91 -1.55
CA GLN A 123 -6.97 16.39 -2.89
C GLN A 123 -8.29 16.81 -3.53
N MET A 124 -8.31 18.00 -4.09
CA MET A 124 -9.48 18.53 -4.77
C MET A 124 -9.15 18.75 -6.23
N GLU A 125 -10.15 18.64 -7.09
CA GLU A 125 -9.95 18.82 -8.52
C GLU A 125 -11.00 19.74 -9.11
N TYR A 126 -10.63 20.44 -10.16
CA TYR A 126 -11.54 21.18 -11.00
C TYR A 126 -11.31 20.73 -12.43
N ILE A 127 -12.31 20.10 -13.03
CA ILE A 127 -12.17 19.58 -14.39
C ILE A 127 -12.41 20.73 -15.39
N LEU A 128 -11.45 20.93 -16.27
CA LEU A 128 -11.48 22.01 -17.26
C LEU A 128 -12.29 21.63 -18.50
#